data_097ce61e49f4ed397fdd7d65653bbef9
#
_entry.id   097ce61e49f4ed397fdd7d65653bbef9
#
_cell.length_a   1.000
_cell.length_b   1.000
_cell.length_c   1.000
_cell.angle_alpha   90.00
_cell.angle_beta   90.00
_cell.angle_gamma   90.00
#
_symmetry.space_group_name_H-M   'P 1'
#
loop_
_entity.id
_entity.type
_entity.pdbx_description
1 polymer ?
#
loop_
_entity_poly.entity_id
_entity_poly.type
_entity_poly.pdbx_seq_one_letter_code
_entity_poly.pdbx_strand_id
1 'polypeptide(L)'
;MTENSPDIRPSLTFRSGGWVIALAGVLVLLILAWAFAGILMGHRPKGDGQSVDTYGFDLSNLRTNGGAFVASGNPRDFFQSLDHPKVLPGHEMLAYNAKLRSKYVVTADRVIGVEINGKSRAYPLDVMNVHEVVNDELAGVPIAVTFSPLCDSALVFDRRVNGKPLQFGVSGLLLDSNLVMYDKQADVVEHTSLNSLDAKPTTQVSMNADQSPPVSAAPASSLWSQMAGMAIAGPVGGTTLTQIPNVNVCTWKHWLATHPTTEVILPDAQDEKRMKKISYSRYLLNSKVEFPIGRKATANTLINPSSDNMPGAMPDKMPVIAITAGGETRVVTLREAADRGADAPWNFVVGGVPIVVVSQKDPASVLVGSSDTTPIQVTPCLWFVWQAFHTPTAPH
;
A
#
# COMPACT_ATOMS: atom_id res chain seq x y z
N MET A 1 6.92 -62.63 57.87
CA MET A 1 7.97 -62.54 56.85
C MET A 1 7.30 -61.92 55.65
N THR A 2 7.43 -60.63 55.48
CA THR A 2 6.90 -59.82 54.35
C THR A 2 8.07 -59.60 53.42
N GLU A 3 8.02 -60.23 52.27
CA GLU A 3 9.02 -60.14 51.20
C GLU A 3 8.85 -58.78 50.48
N ASN A 4 9.86 -57.92 50.63
CA ASN A 4 9.91 -56.67 49.92
C ASN A 4 10.35 -56.90 48.47
N SER A 5 9.42 -56.84 47.53
CA SER A 5 9.73 -56.85 46.11
C SER A 5 10.39 -55.47 45.75
N PRO A 6 11.55 -55.46 45.08
CA PRO A 6 12.17 -54.20 44.64
C PRO A 6 11.34 -53.61 43.50
N ASP A 7 10.95 -52.35 43.67
CA ASP A 7 10.29 -51.50 42.69
C ASP A 7 11.27 -51.20 41.51
N ILE A 8 11.21 -52.03 40.45
CA ILE A 8 12.04 -51.91 39.27
C ILE A 8 11.41 -50.82 38.39
N ARG A 9 11.82 -49.58 38.58
CA ARG A 9 11.50 -48.50 37.65
C ARG A 9 12.23 -48.79 36.33
N PRO A 10 11.55 -48.84 35.19
CA PRO A 10 12.21 -49.09 33.91
C PRO A 10 13.16 -47.94 33.59
N SER A 11 14.45 -48.20 33.57
CA SER A 11 15.44 -47.25 33.11
C SER A 11 15.28 -47.02 31.61
N LEU A 12 15.09 -45.75 31.19
CA LEU A 12 15.07 -45.37 29.80
C LEU A 12 16.46 -45.60 29.17
N THR A 13 16.62 -46.70 28.47
CA THR A 13 17.86 -47.06 27.78
C THR A 13 17.70 -46.83 26.27
N PHE A 14 18.80 -46.69 25.53
CA PHE A 14 18.79 -46.55 24.08
C PHE A 14 18.00 -47.65 23.36
N ARG A 15 17.96 -48.88 23.92
CA ARG A 15 17.19 -50.01 23.39
C ARG A 15 15.68 -49.93 23.66
N SER A 16 15.25 -49.15 24.64
CA SER A 16 13.82 -49.00 25.00
C SER A 16 13.17 -47.74 24.41
N GLY A 17 13.74 -47.14 23.33
CA GLY A 17 13.20 -45.95 22.67
C GLY A 17 13.64 -44.59 23.27
N GLY A 18 14.57 -44.62 24.27
CA GLY A 18 15.10 -43.40 24.88
C GLY A 18 15.76 -42.41 23.90
N TRP A 19 16.27 -42.94 22.79
CA TRP A 19 16.84 -42.12 21.72
C TRP A 19 15.79 -41.24 21.02
N VAL A 20 14.53 -41.66 20.92
CA VAL A 20 13.42 -40.90 20.32
C VAL A 20 13.11 -39.70 21.21
N ILE A 21 13.10 -39.90 22.54
CA ILE A 21 12.88 -38.79 23.50
C ILE A 21 14.07 -37.81 23.48
N ALA A 22 15.29 -38.32 23.39
CA ALA A 22 16.49 -37.49 23.28
C ALA A 22 16.47 -36.67 21.98
N LEU A 23 16.13 -37.27 20.84
CA LEU A 23 15.99 -36.59 19.53
C LEU A 23 14.88 -35.52 19.56
N ALA A 24 13.73 -35.85 20.15
CA ALA A 24 12.63 -34.91 20.33
C ALA A 24 13.04 -33.73 21.21
N GLY A 25 13.78 -34.01 22.33
CA GLY A 25 14.33 -32.95 23.18
C GLY A 25 15.32 -32.04 22.47
N VAL A 26 16.23 -32.60 21.66
CA VAL A 26 17.16 -31.81 20.83
C VAL A 26 16.41 -30.95 19.79
N LEU A 27 15.40 -31.53 19.13
CA LEU A 27 14.56 -30.77 18.19
C LEU A 27 13.83 -29.61 18.85
N VAL A 28 13.25 -29.80 20.02
CA VAL A 28 12.60 -28.74 20.81
C VAL A 28 13.61 -27.68 21.22
N LEU A 29 14.81 -28.06 21.67
CA LEU A 29 15.87 -27.11 22.00
C LEU A 29 16.35 -26.32 20.80
N LEU A 30 16.47 -26.93 19.62
CA LEU A 30 16.82 -26.25 18.37
C LEU A 30 15.73 -25.26 17.93
N ILE A 31 14.45 -25.62 18.05
CA ILE A 31 13.33 -24.73 17.77
C ILE A 31 13.32 -23.56 18.76
N LEU A 32 13.52 -23.82 20.04
CA LEU A 32 13.62 -22.76 21.06
C LEU A 32 14.85 -21.88 20.83
N ALA A 33 16.01 -22.44 20.52
CA ALA A 33 17.23 -21.70 20.22
C ALA A 33 17.03 -20.82 18.96
N TRP A 34 16.36 -21.33 17.92
CA TRP A 34 16.02 -20.57 16.73
C TRP A 34 15.02 -19.44 17.02
N ALA A 35 13.99 -19.69 17.82
CA ALA A 35 13.03 -18.69 18.25
C ALA A 35 13.71 -17.59 19.13
N PHE A 36 14.61 -18.01 20.04
CA PHE A 36 15.39 -17.06 20.86
C PHE A 36 16.43 -16.28 20.05
N ALA A 37 17.07 -16.90 19.06
CA ALA A 37 18.01 -16.22 18.18
C ALA A 37 17.32 -15.11 17.38
N GLY A 38 16.09 -15.32 16.88
CA GLY A 38 15.28 -14.29 16.25
C GLY A 38 14.98 -13.08 17.17
N ILE A 39 14.77 -13.35 18.45
CA ILE A 39 14.55 -12.32 19.50
C ILE A 39 15.85 -11.55 19.78
N LEU A 40 16.97 -12.24 19.88
CA LEU A 40 18.28 -11.66 20.16
C LEU A 40 18.86 -10.86 18.97
N MET A 41 18.54 -11.27 17.73
CA MET A 41 18.96 -10.58 16.51
C MET A 41 18.08 -9.36 16.16
N GLY A 42 17.16 -8.95 17.04
CA GLY A 42 16.37 -7.74 16.84
C GLY A 42 15.29 -7.81 15.75
N HIS A 43 14.97 -8.99 15.23
CA HIS A 43 13.94 -9.22 14.21
C HIS A 43 12.51 -9.20 14.79
N ARG A 44 12.26 -8.37 15.80
CA ARG A 44 10.88 -8.14 16.25
C ARG A 44 10.19 -7.22 15.26
N PRO A 45 9.01 -7.60 14.73
CA PRO A 45 8.22 -6.69 13.92
C PRO A 45 7.96 -5.41 14.73
N LYS A 46 8.16 -4.24 14.13
CA LYS A 46 7.86 -2.96 14.74
C LYS A 46 6.35 -2.74 14.71
N GLY A 47 5.76 -2.31 15.84
CA GLY A 47 4.32 -2.10 15.99
C GLY A 47 3.59 -3.30 16.58
N ASP A 48 2.81 -3.06 17.62
CA ASP A 48 1.99 -4.06 18.34
C ASP A 48 0.57 -4.18 17.78
N GLY A 49 0.23 -3.40 16.76
CA GLY A 49 -1.11 -3.32 16.17
C GLY A 49 -2.09 -2.42 16.93
N GLN A 50 -1.71 -1.84 18.07
CA GLN A 50 -2.61 -1.10 18.95
C GLN A 50 -2.15 0.33 19.20
N SER A 51 -0.87 0.51 19.60
CA SER A 51 -0.31 1.82 19.94
C SER A 51 0.63 2.33 18.85
N VAL A 52 0.39 3.54 18.36
CA VAL A 52 1.17 4.19 17.30
C VAL A 52 2.65 4.37 17.67
N ASP A 53 2.96 4.55 18.97
CA ASP A 53 4.31 4.77 19.47
C ASP A 53 5.21 3.54 19.34
N THR A 54 4.61 2.33 19.21
CA THR A 54 5.35 1.07 19.09
C THR A 54 5.93 0.84 17.70
N TYR A 55 5.55 1.65 16.70
CA TYR A 55 5.96 1.49 15.32
C TYR A 55 7.35 2.06 15.00
N GLY A 56 7.93 2.81 15.95
CA GLY A 56 9.31 3.32 15.87
C GLY A 56 9.50 4.45 14.84
N PHE A 57 8.46 5.25 14.61
CA PHE A 57 8.54 6.49 13.84
C PHE A 57 8.69 7.71 14.76
N ASP A 58 9.33 8.76 14.26
CA ASP A 58 9.34 10.06 14.93
C ASP A 58 8.02 10.80 14.63
N LEU A 59 7.20 10.95 15.66
CA LEU A 59 5.90 11.61 15.59
C LEU A 59 5.92 13.05 16.14
N SER A 60 7.11 13.59 16.47
CA SER A 60 7.26 14.90 17.12
C SER A 60 6.69 16.07 16.26
N ASN A 61 6.69 15.90 14.94
CA ASN A 61 6.16 16.88 13.98
C ASN A 61 4.93 16.37 13.21
N LEU A 62 4.17 15.42 13.79
CA LEU A 62 3.02 14.80 13.17
C LEU A 62 1.92 15.83 12.81
N ARG A 63 1.47 15.78 11.56
CA ARG A 63 0.47 16.66 10.96
C ARG A 63 -0.75 15.86 10.52
N THR A 64 -1.75 15.76 11.37
CA THR A 64 -3.00 15.06 11.04
C THR A 64 -4.11 15.99 10.59
N ASN A 65 -3.96 17.30 10.81
CA ASN A 65 -5.01 18.30 10.53
C ASN A 65 -6.36 17.91 11.13
N GLY A 66 -6.37 17.36 12.35
CA GLY A 66 -7.58 16.87 13.02
C GLY A 66 -8.06 15.49 12.59
N GLY A 67 -7.35 14.81 11.68
CA GLY A 67 -7.63 13.43 11.29
C GLY A 67 -7.32 12.41 12.39
N ALA A 68 -8.04 11.29 12.40
CA ALA A 68 -7.80 10.18 13.30
C ALA A 68 -6.58 9.37 12.84
N PHE A 69 -5.50 9.39 13.64
CA PHE A 69 -4.26 8.66 13.38
C PHE A 69 -4.16 7.46 14.33
N VAL A 70 -4.19 6.25 13.76
CA VAL A 70 -4.33 5.01 14.53
C VAL A 70 -3.49 3.87 13.96
N ALA A 71 -3.25 2.85 14.78
CA ALA A 71 -2.69 1.57 14.32
C ALA A 71 -3.75 0.74 13.58
N SER A 72 -3.34 0.01 12.52
CA SER A 72 -4.24 -0.79 11.69
C SER A 72 -4.56 -2.19 12.23
N GLY A 73 -4.05 -2.54 13.41
CA GLY A 73 -4.10 -3.91 13.92
C GLY A 73 -2.95 -4.79 13.45
N ASN A 74 -2.13 -4.33 12.50
CA ASN A 74 -1.01 -5.07 11.95
C ASN A 74 0.33 -4.36 12.25
N PRO A 75 1.44 -5.08 12.44
CA PRO A 75 2.75 -4.46 12.55
C PRO A 75 3.19 -3.81 11.24
N ARG A 76 4.21 -2.97 11.30
CA ARG A 76 4.91 -2.41 10.15
C ARG A 76 5.35 -3.53 9.20
N ASP A 77 5.19 -3.33 7.89
CA ASP A 77 5.52 -4.28 6.83
C ASP A 77 4.82 -5.65 6.93
N PHE A 78 3.67 -5.74 7.63
CA PHE A 78 2.80 -6.91 7.55
C PHE A 78 2.36 -7.16 6.10
N PHE A 79 1.96 -6.10 5.42
CA PHE A 79 1.85 -6.05 3.97
C PHE A 79 3.18 -5.51 3.42
N GLN A 80 4.01 -6.39 2.87
CA GLN A 80 5.29 -5.99 2.30
C GLN A 80 5.06 -5.30 0.95
N SER A 81 5.64 -4.12 0.74
CA SER A 81 5.61 -3.49 -0.57
C SER A 81 6.26 -4.39 -1.62
N LEU A 82 5.73 -4.36 -2.83
CA LEU A 82 6.30 -5.06 -3.97
C LEU A 82 7.27 -4.13 -4.70
N ASP A 83 8.53 -4.51 -4.75
CA ASP A 83 9.57 -3.72 -5.37
C ASP A 83 9.97 -4.38 -6.70
N HIS A 84 9.99 -3.60 -7.79
CA HIS A 84 10.36 -4.04 -9.15
C HIS A 84 9.60 -5.30 -9.61
N PRO A 85 8.26 -5.23 -9.75
CA PRO A 85 7.44 -6.39 -10.11
C PRO A 85 7.85 -7.00 -11.46
N LYS A 86 7.74 -8.32 -11.57
CA LYS A 86 7.80 -8.98 -12.87
C LYS A 86 6.58 -8.57 -13.69
N VAL A 87 6.75 -8.46 -14.99
CA VAL A 87 5.67 -8.06 -15.91
C VAL A 87 5.46 -9.09 -17.02
N LEU A 88 4.25 -9.12 -17.56
CA LEU A 88 3.86 -9.92 -18.71
C LEU A 88 3.16 -9.00 -19.73
N PRO A 89 3.41 -9.13 -21.04
CA PRO A 89 2.60 -8.46 -22.05
C PRO A 89 1.12 -8.84 -21.92
N GLY A 90 0.22 -7.83 -21.93
CA GLY A 90 -1.20 -8.06 -21.66
C GLY A 90 -1.87 -9.05 -22.60
N HIS A 91 -1.46 -9.08 -23.89
CA HIS A 91 -1.98 -10.02 -24.87
C HIS A 91 -1.61 -11.49 -24.58
N GLU A 92 -0.57 -11.74 -23.76
CA GLU A 92 -0.16 -13.08 -23.36
C GLU A 92 -0.93 -13.61 -22.14
N MET A 93 -1.73 -12.78 -21.46
CA MET A 93 -2.42 -13.14 -20.22
C MET A 93 -3.34 -14.35 -20.38
N LEU A 94 -4.02 -14.49 -21.52
CA LEU A 94 -4.88 -15.63 -21.78
C LEU A 94 -4.06 -16.95 -21.83
N ALA A 95 -2.93 -16.94 -22.52
CA ALA A 95 -2.03 -18.10 -22.62
C ALA A 95 -1.34 -18.40 -21.29
N TYR A 96 -1.01 -17.36 -20.52
CA TYR A 96 -0.48 -17.51 -19.15
C TYR A 96 -1.48 -18.19 -18.24
N ASN A 97 -2.74 -17.71 -18.21
CA ASN A 97 -3.82 -18.29 -17.42
C ASN A 97 -4.14 -19.75 -17.78
N ALA A 98 -3.97 -20.14 -19.05
CA ALA A 98 -4.19 -21.53 -19.48
C ALA A 98 -3.19 -22.53 -18.85
N LYS A 99 -2.03 -22.07 -18.41
CA LYS A 99 -1.00 -22.89 -17.74
C LYS A 99 -1.19 -22.97 -16.23
N LEU A 100 -2.07 -22.13 -15.65
CA LEU A 100 -2.29 -22.07 -14.20
C LEU A 100 -3.47 -22.94 -13.78
N ARG A 101 -3.39 -23.53 -12.59
CA ARG A 101 -4.52 -24.23 -11.95
C ARG A 101 -5.65 -23.26 -11.58
N SER A 102 -5.32 -22.04 -11.20
CA SER A 102 -6.25 -20.96 -10.90
C SER A 102 -5.87 -19.76 -11.77
N LYS A 103 -6.82 -19.20 -12.47
CA LYS A 103 -6.58 -18.02 -13.32
C LYS A 103 -6.10 -16.85 -12.46
N TYR A 104 -5.15 -16.08 -12.99
CA TYR A 104 -4.57 -14.94 -12.29
C TYR A 104 -5.39 -13.66 -12.50
N VAL A 105 -5.53 -13.21 -13.74
CA VAL A 105 -6.34 -12.03 -14.07
C VAL A 105 -7.37 -12.41 -15.14
N VAL A 106 -8.64 -12.15 -14.86
CA VAL A 106 -9.75 -12.40 -15.78
C VAL A 106 -10.46 -11.10 -16.16
N THR A 107 -11.34 -11.18 -17.15
CA THR A 107 -11.98 -10.03 -17.78
C THR A 107 -12.63 -9.04 -16.81
N ALA A 108 -13.23 -9.55 -15.73
CA ALA A 108 -13.96 -8.75 -14.74
C ALA A 108 -13.08 -8.21 -13.60
N ASP A 109 -11.84 -8.68 -13.48
CA ASP A 109 -10.96 -8.26 -12.40
C ASP A 109 -10.59 -6.80 -12.54
N ARG A 110 -10.60 -6.09 -11.42
CA ARG A 110 -10.24 -4.67 -11.37
C ARG A 110 -8.74 -4.51 -11.38
N VAL A 111 -8.27 -3.53 -12.14
CA VAL A 111 -6.86 -3.15 -12.23
C VAL A 111 -6.71 -1.65 -12.04
N ILE A 112 -5.59 -1.22 -11.47
CA ILE A 112 -5.11 0.15 -11.57
C ILE A 112 -4.34 0.23 -12.88
N GLY A 113 -4.85 1.01 -13.83
CA GLY A 113 -4.21 1.26 -15.11
C GLY A 113 -3.41 2.56 -15.07
N VAL A 114 -2.15 2.49 -15.48
CA VAL A 114 -1.22 3.62 -15.52
C VAL A 114 -0.62 3.73 -16.91
N GLU A 115 -0.64 4.93 -17.47
CA GLU A 115 0.05 5.24 -18.72
C GLU A 115 1.01 6.42 -18.53
N ILE A 116 2.26 6.25 -18.96
CA ILE A 116 3.31 7.28 -18.90
C ILE A 116 4.08 7.21 -20.23
N ASN A 117 4.19 8.34 -20.92
CA ASN A 117 4.96 8.46 -22.17
C ASN A 117 4.63 7.35 -23.21
N GLY A 118 3.34 7.01 -23.34
CA GLY A 118 2.85 5.99 -24.28
C GLY A 118 3.15 4.54 -23.87
N LYS A 119 3.69 4.30 -22.68
CA LYS A 119 3.80 2.97 -22.07
C LYS A 119 2.71 2.79 -21.04
N SER A 120 2.01 1.66 -21.10
CA SER A 120 0.92 1.36 -20.17
C SER A 120 1.18 0.09 -19.38
N ARG A 121 0.76 0.08 -18.11
CA ARG A 121 0.87 -1.08 -17.21
C ARG A 121 -0.33 -1.18 -16.28
N ALA A 122 -0.78 -2.41 -16.05
CA ALA A 122 -1.88 -2.73 -15.17
C ALA A 122 -1.39 -3.38 -13.88
N TYR A 123 -1.99 -2.97 -12.76
CA TYR A 123 -1.74 -3.48 -11.42
C TYR A 123 -3.05 -4.07 -10.88
N PRO A 124 -3.21 -5.42 -10.91
CA PRO A 124 -4.43 -6.08 -10.45
C PRO A 124 -4.70 -5.81 -8.98
N LEU A 125 -5.95 -5.46 -8.62
CA LEU A 125 -6.29 -5.14 -7.24
C LEU A 125 -6.08 -6.31 -6.28
N ASP A 126 -6.17 -7.55 -6.75
CA ASP A 126 -5.88 -8.71 -5.90
C ASP A 126 -4.41 -8.74 -5.43
N VAL A 127 -3.47 -8.31 -6.26
CA VAL A 127 -2.06 -8.10 -5.86
C VAL A 127 -1.94 -6.90 -4.95
N MET A 128 -2.62 -5.80 -5.29
CA MET A 128 -2.60 -4.60 -4.46
C MET A 128 -3.19 -4.82 -3.07
N ASN A 129 -4.17 -5.72 -2.91
CA ASN A 129 -4.73 -6.11 -1.62
C ASN A 129 -3.72 -6.76 -0.66
N VAL A 130 -2.63 -7.33 -1.17
CA VAL A 130 -1.61 -8.01 -0.35
C VAL A 130 -0.31 -7.22 -0.23
N HIS A 131 -0.15 -6.14 -1.00
CA HIS A 131 1.05 -5.30 -0.99
C HIS A 131 0.76 -3.84 -0.59
N GLU A 132 -0.40 -3.31 -0.94
CA GLU A 132 -0.84 -1.91 -0.77
C GLU A 132 0.07 -0.87 -1.46
N VAL A 133 1.36 -1.16 -1.60
CA VAL A 133 2.37 -0.31 -2.25
C VAL A 133 3.19 -1.13 -3.23
N VAL A 134 3.33 -0.66 -4.47
CA VAL A 134 4.24 -1.19 -5.48
C VAL A 134 5.21 -0.09 -5.90
N ASN A 135 6.51 -0.31 -5.64
CA ASN A 135 7.58 0.56 -6.12
C ASN A 135 8.05 0.06 -7.49
N ASP A 136 7.75 0.79 -8.53
CA ASP A 136 8.01 0.39 -9.91
C ASP A 136 8.72 1.51 -10.69
N GLU A 137 9.04 1.22 -11.94
CA GLU A 137 9.49 2.18 -12.94
C GLU A 137 8.73 1.93 -14.24
N LEU A 138 8.11 2.97 -14.79
CA LEU A 138 7.39 2.93 -16.05
C LEU A 138 7.89 4.03 -16.98
N ALA A 139 8.37 3.66 -18.16
CA ALA A 139 8.92 4.59 -19.15
C ALA A 139 10.04 5.51 -18.58
N GLY A 140 10.90 5.00 -17.70
CA GLY A 140 11.97 5.76 -17.04
C GLY A 140 11.52 6.68 -15.91
N VAL A 141 10.24 6.63 -15.54
CA VAL A 141 9.70 7.37 -14.38
C VAL A 141 9.56 6.43 -13.19
N PRO A 142 10.27 6.67 -12.07
CA PRO A 142 10.09 5.89 -10.86
C PRO A 142 8.75 6.25 -10.21
N ILE A 143 7.86 5.26 -10.05
CA ILE A 143 6.51 5.45 -9.53
C ILE A 143 6.24 4.60 -8.30
N ALA A 144 5.39 5.11 -7.42
CA ALA A 144 4.74 4.36 -6.35
C ALA A 144 3.26 4.20 -6.70
N VAL A 145 2.84 2.97 -7.01
CA VAL A 145 1.43 2.63 -7.17
C VAL A 145 0.90 2.22 -5.80
N THR A 146 -0.11 2.93 -5.32
CA THR A 146 -0.62 2.76 -3.96
C THR A 146 -2.10 2.46 -3.96
N PHE A 147 -2.52 1.56 -3.09
CA PHE A 147 -3.90 1.18 -2.91
C PHE A 147 -4.24 1.01 -1.45
N SER A 148 -5.31 1.65 -0.99
CA SER A 148 -5.86 1.44 0.34
C SER A 148 -7.17 0.66 0.23
N PRO A 149 -7.19 -0.65 0.54
CA PRO A 149 -8.39 -1.49 0.38
C PRO A 149 -9.57 -1.04 1.24
N LEU A 150 -9.31 -0.46 2.41
CA LEU A 150 -10.35 0.06 3.32
C LEU A 150 -11.06 1.29 2.74
N CYS A 151 -10.40 2.02 1.87
CA CYS A 151 -10.90 3.24 1.26
C CYS A 151 -11.26 3.07 -0.21
N ASP A 152 -11.00 1.89 -0.77
CA ASP A 152 -11.03 1.60 -2.23
C ASP A 152 -10.34 2.71 -3.03
N SER A 153 -9.26 3.28 -2.46
CA SER A 153 -8.55 4.42 -3.05
C SER A 153 -7.25 3.99 -3.72
N ALA A 154 -7.08 4.42 -4.97
CA ALA A 154 -5.89 4.18 -5.77
C ALA A 154 -5.27 5.51 -6.19
N LEU A 155 -4.00 5.72 -5.86
CA LEU A 155 -3.21 6.87 -6.29
C LEU A 155 -1.83 6.39 -6.73
N VAL A 156 -1.29 7.07 -7.73
CA VAL A 156 0.06 6.79 -8.23
C VAL A 156 0.88 8.06 -8.14
N PHE A 157 2.10 7.95 -7.63
CA PHE A 157 2.97 9.10 -7.44
C PHE A 157 4.30 8.90 -8.14
N ASP A 158 4.87 9.97 -8.67
CA ASP A 158 6.31 10.04 -8.91
C ASP A 158 6.99 9.98 -7.54
N ARG A 159 7.83 8.96 -7.34
CA ARG A 159 8.48 8.74 -6.03
C ARG A 159 9.80 9.50 -5.85
N ARG A 160 10.10 10.47 -6.73
CA ARG A 160 11.26 11.33 -6.59
C ARG A 160 10.99 12.46 -5.60
N VAL A 161 11.82 12.55 -4.58
CA VAL A 161 11.87 13.66 -3.64
C VAL A 161 13.27 14.28 -3.71
N ASN A 162 13.35 15.57 -3.97
CA ASN A 162 14.62 16.28 -4.20
C ASN A 162 15.50 15.57 -5.26
N GLY A 163 14.89 15.08 -6.34
CA GLY A 163 15.56 14.40 -7.44
C GLY A 163 15.97 12.96 -7.18
N LYS A 164 15.77 12.42 -5.99
CA LYS A 164 16.11 11.04 -5.61
C LYS A 164 14.85 10.16 -5.52
N PRO A 165 14.81 8.99 -6.15
CA PRO A 165 13.69 8.07 -6.01
C PRO A 165 13.68 7.45 -4.61
N LEU A 166 12.58 7.58 -3.88
CA LEU A 166 12.35 6.90 -2.61
C LEU A 166 11.76 5.51 -2.87
N GLN A 167 11.94 4.61 -1.92
CA GLN A 167 11.17 3.38 -1.82
C GLN A 167 10.19 3.49 -0.67
N PHE A 168 8.92 3.14 -0.91
CA PHE A 168 7.89 3.19 0.10
C PHE A 168 7.55 1.81 0.64
N GLY A 169 7.26 1.75 1.94
CA GLY A 169 6.74 0.58 2.63
C GLY A 169 5.41 0.89 3.31
N VAL A 170 4.75 -0.15 3.80
CA VAL A 170 3.48 -0.06 4.52
C VAL A 170 3.76 0.11 6.02
N SER A 171 3.37 1.24 6.58
CA SER A 171 3.71 1.57 7.97
C SER A 171 2.96 0.74 9.01
N GLY A 172 1.80 0.17 8.66
CA GLY A 172 0.86 -0.42 9.61
C GLY A 172 -0.01 0.62 10.34
N LEU A 173 0.06 1.89 9.94
CA LEU A 173 -0.70 3.00 10.50
C LEU A 173 -1.72 3.53 9.49
N LEU A 174 -2.78 4.15 9.99
CA LEU A 174 -3.86 4.75 9.20
C LEU A 174 -4.09 6.19 9.64
N LEU A 175 -4.42 7.05 8.67
CA LEU A 175 -4.96 8.39 8.89
C LEU A 175 -6.37 8.45 8.29
N ASP A 176 -7.39 8.68 9.11
CA ASP A 176 -8.80 8.64 8.69
C ASP A 176 -9.16 7.37 7.89
N SER A 177 -8.79 6.21 8.42
CA SER A 177 -8.92 4.88 7.79
C SER A 177 -8.08 4.66 6.52
N ASN A 178 -7.33 5.67 6.06
CA ASN A 178 -6.54 5.60 4.83
C ASN A 178 -5.08 5.21 5.10
N LEU A 179 -4.47 4.55 4.12
CA LEU A 179 -3.08 4.08 4.13
C LEU A 179 -2.09 5.20 4.48
N VAL A 180 -1.24 4.93 5.45
CA VAL A 180 -0.02 5.70 5.71
C VAL A 180 1.19 4.85 5.30
N MET A 181 1.95 5.36 4.36
CA MET A 181 3.21 4.77 3.91
C MET A 181 4.39 5.30 4.73
N TYR A 182 5.55 4.69 4.58
CA TYR A 182 6.80 5.27 5.07
C TYR A 182 7.90 5.13 4.02
N ASP A 183 8.90 6.02 4.01
CA ASP A 183 10.07 5.87 3.16
C ASP A 183 11.10 4.91 3.80
N LYS A 184 11.58 3.94 3.02
CA LYS A 184 12.57 2.94 3.42
C LYS A 184 13.98 3.54 3.26
N GLN A 185 14.43 4.41 4.17
CA GLN A 185 15.73 5.08 4.02
C GLN A 185 16.94 4.28 4.54
N ALA A 186 16.72 3.25 5.34
CA ALA A 186 17.78 2.64 6.16
C ALA A 186 18.75 1.71 5.42
N ASP A 187 18.42 1.19 4.23
CA ASP A 187 19.22 0.12 3.61
C ASP A 187 20.25 0.59 2.57
N VAL A 188 20.38 1.90 2.34
CA VAL A 188 21.29 2.43 1.30
C VAL A 188 22.72 2.66 1.81
N VAL A 189 22.96 2.60 3.12
CA VAL A 189 24.26 3.00 3.69
C VAL A 189 25.31 1.87 3.72
N GLU A 190 24.92 0.60 3.58
CA GLU A 190 25.88 -0.51 3.73
C GLU A 190 26.63 -0.93 2.46
N HIS A 191 26.25 -0.49 1.27
CA HIS A 191 26.92 -0.94 0.04
C HIS A 191 27.99 0.00 -0.54
N THR A 192 28.21 1.19 0.05
CA THR A 192 29.20 2.15 -0.50
C THR A 192 30.56 2.13 0.22
N SER A 193 30.75 1.31 1.26
CA SER A 193 31.98 1.34 2.09
C SER A 193 33.01 0.25 1.77
N LEU A 194 32.85 -0.57 0.73
CA LEU A 194 33.81 -1.66 0.45
C LEU A 194 34.78 -1.42 -0.71
N ASN A 195 34.80 -0.26 -1.35
CA ASN A 195 35.70 0.00 -2.49
C ASN A 195 36.75 1.10 -2.25
N SER A 196 37.13 1.40 -1.00
CA SER A 196 38.29 2.26 -0.72
C SER A 196 39.28 1.62 0.24
N LEU A 197 39.85 0.49 -0.13
CA LEU A 197 41.06 -0.07 0.48
C LEU A 197 42.28 0.33 -0.34
N ASP A 198 42.63 1.62 -0.33
CA ASP A 198 43.97 2.10 -0.69
C ASP A 198 44.19 3.51 -0.15
N ALA A 199 44.42 3.62 1.16
CA ALA A 199 45.08 4.79 1.74
C ALA A 199 45.87 4.39 2.98
N LYS A 200 47.20 4.56 2.91
CA LYS A 200 48.16 4.34 3.97
C LYS A 200 47.83 5.14 5.23
N PRO A 201 48.11 4.58 6.43
CA PRO A 201 47.90 5.31 7.67
C PRO A 201 49.07 6.25 7.96
N THR A 202 48.78 7.50 8.21
CA THR A 202 49.72 8.41 8.86
C THR A 202 49.02 9.20 9.96
N THR A 203 49.63 9.11 11.13
CA THR A 203 49.53 10.00 12.29
C THR A 203 48.57 9.62 13.44
N GLN A 204 49.19 9.31 14.53
CA GLN A 204 48.64 9.07 15.88
C GLN A 204 47.86 10.26 16.39
N VAL A 205 46.65 10.00 16.90
CA VAL A 205 45.93 10.91 17.78
C VAL A 205 45.60 10.18 19.08
N SER A 206 46.02 10.83 20.15
CA SER A 206 45.92 10.44 21.57
C SER A 206 44.49 10.01 21.93
N MET A 207 44.39 8.84 22.59
CA MET A 207 43.14 8.35 23.18
C MET A 207 42.87 9.12 24.49
N ASN A 208 41.82 9.92 24.52
CA ASN A 208 41.09 10.24 25.73
C ASN A 208 39.86 9.30 25.80
N ALA A 209 39.95 8.35 26.72
CA ALA A 209 38.86 7.44 27.04
C ALA A 209 37.83 8.20 27.90
N ASP A 210 36.82 8.77 27.32
CA ASP A 210 35.49 8.96 27.93
C ASP A 210 34.52 9.73 27.02
N GLN A 211 34.33 9.30 25.76
CA GLN A 211 33.15 9.64 24.99
C GLN A 211 32.89 8.46 24.03
N SER A 212 31.92 7.62 24.40
CA SER A 212 31.31 6.73 23.45
C SER A 212 30.79 7.61 22.30
N PRO A 213 31.13 7.32 21.03
CA PRO A 213 30.56 8.08 19.93
C PRO A 213 29.03 7.95 20.00
N PRO A 214 28.29 9.04 19.75
CA PRO A 214 26.84 8.93 19.67
C PRO A 214 26.53 7.83 18.64
N VAL A 215 25.76 6.83 19.05
CA VAL A 215 25.20 5.83 18.14
C VAL A 215 24.54 6.65 17.04
N SER A 216 25.13 6.63 15.84
CA SER A 216 24.56 7.29 14.67
C SER A 216 23.16 6.74 14.52
N ALA A 217 22.16 7.52 14.94
CA ALA A 217 20.77 7.15 14.76
C ALA A 217 20.60 6.91 13.26
N ALA A 218 20.19 5.69 12.88
CA ALA A 218 19.83 5.41 11.49
C ALA A 218 18.87 6.51 11.03
N PRO A 219 19.01 7.03 9.77
CA PRO A 219 18.17 8.11 9.31
C PRO A 219 16.71 7.75 9.52
N ALA A 220 15.98 8.60 10.26
CA ALA A 220 14.60 8.34 10.60
C ALA A 220 13.75 8.36 9.33
N SER A 221 12.89 7.36 9.13
CA SER A 221 11.92 7.32 8.04
C SER A 221 10.81 8.35 8.28
N SER A 222 10.33 8.99 7.21
CA SER A 222 9.13 9.83 7.27
C SER A 222 7.87 9.01 6.99
N LEU A 223 6.74 9.46 7.55
CA LEU A 223 5.41 8.91 7.30
C LEU A 223 4.71 9.75 6.22
N TRP A 224 4.03 9.06 5.30
CA TRP A 224 3.39 9.68 4.14
C TRP A 224 1.92 9.27 4.05
N SER A 225 1.03 10.24 4.01
CA SER A 225 -0.40 9.99 3.77
C SER A 225 -0.66 9.74 2.29
N GLN A 226 -1.30 8.63 1.94
CA GLN A 226 -1.68 8.32 0.56
C GLN A 226 -2.63 9.39 0.01
N MET A 227 -3.76 9.66 0.67
CA MET A 227 -4.76 10.60 0.15
C MET A 227 -4.29 12.05 0.13
N ALA A 228 -3.43 12.46 1.06
CA ALA A 228 -2.87 13.80 1.05
C ALA A 228 -1.68 13.95 0.08
N GLY A 229 -1.07 12.84 -0.38
CA GLY A 229 0.15 12.86 -1.19
C GLY A 229 1.31 13.58 -0.52
N MET A 230 1.40 13.55 0.82
CA MET A 230 2.31 14.37 1.60
C MET A 230 2.92 13.61 2.77
N ALA A 231 4.18 13.94 3.09
CA ALA A 231 4.82 13.50 4.32
C ALA A 231 4.16 14.18 5.53
N ILE A 232 3.59 13.37 6.44
CA ILE A 232 2.86 13.84 7.61
C ILE A 232 3.69 13.83 8.88
N ALA A 233 4.83 13.13 8.92
CA ALA A 233 5.76 13.12 10.04
C ALA A 233 7.17 12.75 9.57
N GLY A 234 8.16 12.98 10.44
CA GLY A 234 9.57 12.61 10.22
C GLY A 234 10.37 13.71 9.48
N PRO A 235 11.61 13.39 9.04
CA PRO A 235 12.59 14.37 8.56
C PRO A 235 12.14 15.24 7.39
N VAL A 236 11.32 14.70 6.49
CA VAL A 236 10.82 15.44 5.31
C VAL A 236 9.34 15.84 5.46
N GLY A 237 8.84 15.92 6.70
CA GLY A 237 7.46 16.30 6.99
C GLY A 237 7.02 17.61 6.31
N GLY A 238 5.89 17.56 5.58
CA GLY A 238 5.37 18.65 4.77
C GLY A 238 5.76 18.61 3.28
N THR A 239 6.68 17.72 2.89
CA THR A 239 7.01 17.48 1.47
C THR A 239 5.85 16.78 0.77
N THR A 240 5.52 17.20 -0.46
CA THR A 240 4.47 16.61 -1.29
C THR A 240 5.05 15.73 -2.39
N LEU A 241 4.33 14.67 -2.76
CA LEU A 241 4.58 13.86 -3.94
C LEU A 241 3.79 14.40 -5.12
N THR A 242 4.36 14.28 -6.30
CA THR A 242 3.65 14.59 -7.55
C THR A 242 2.79 13.39 -7.94
N GLN A 243 1.46 13.58 -7.99
CA GLN A 243 0.55 12.54 -8.45
C GLN A 243 0.70 12.35 -9.97
N ILE A 244 0.79 11.09 -10.42
CA ILE A 244 0.75 10.73 -11.84
C ILE A 244 -0.67 10.95 -12.36
N PRO A 245 -0.84 11.69 -13.47
CA PRO A 245 -2.16 11.94 -14.03
C PRO A 245 -2.74 10.71 -14.76
N ASN A 246 -4.03 10.79 -15.11
CA ASN A 246 -4.76 9.81 -15.94
C ASN A 246 -4.76 8.38 -15.40
N VAL A 247 -4.60 8.19 -14.08
CA VAL A 247 -4.69 6.88 -13.44
C VAL A 247 -6.15 6.45 -13.34
N ASN A 248 -6.46 5.23 -13.75
CA ASN A 248 -7.82 4.71 -13.72
C ASN A 248 -7.90 3.39 -12.96
N VAL A 249 -9.02 3.17 -12.26
CA VAL A 249 -9.40 1.85 -11.74
C VAL A 249 -10.57 1.33 -12.56
N CYS A 250 -10.31 0.31 -13.36
CA CYS A 250 -11.27 -0.24 -14.31
C CYS A 250 -11.14 -1.77 -14.39
N THR A 251 -11.97 -2.44 -15.20
CA THR A 251 -11.81 -3.88 -15.43
C THR A 251 -10.65 -4.16 -16.37
N TRP A 252 -10.01 -5.31 -16.21
CA TRP A 252 -8.95 -5.77 -17.11
C TRP A 252 -9.38 -5.77 -18.58
N LYS A 253 -10.61 -6.23 -18.86
CA LYS A 253 -11.18 -6.20 -20.22
C LYS A 253 -11.19 -4.79 -20.81
N HIS A 254 -11.63 -3.80 -20.02
CA HIS A 254 -11.73 -2.42 -20.48
C HIS A 254 -10.35 -1.80 -20.69
N TRP A 255 -9.43 -2.02 -19.74
CA TRP A 255 -8.06 -1.54 -19.83
C TRP A 255 -7.33 -2.10 -21.06
N LEU A 256 -7.37 -3.44 -21.24
CA LEU A 256 -6.71 -4.11 -22.35
C LEU A 256 -7.28 -3.67 -23.72
N ALA A 257 -8.58 -3.42 -23.81
CA ALA A 257 -9.22 -2.96 -25.06
C ALA A 257 -8.76 -1.57 -25.47
N THR A 258 -8.51 -0.68 -24.50
CA THR A 258 -8.05 0.70 -24.75
C THR A 258 -6.52 0.81 -24.79
N HIS A 259 -5.81 -0.13 -24.19
CA HIS A 259 -4.35 -0.17 -24.11
C HIS A 259 -3.83 -1.55 -24.55
N PRO A 260 -3.92 -1.93 -25.81
CA PRO A 260 -3.63 -3.30 -26.29
C PRO A 260 -2.15 -3.70 -26.13
N THR A 261 -1.25 -2.73 -26.00
CA THR A 261 0.18 -2.96 -25.75
C THR A 261 0.55 -2.93 -24.27
N THR A 262 -0.43 -2.87 -23.37
CA THR A 262 -0.19 -2.80 -21.93
C THR A 262 0.55 -4.03 -21.40
N GLU A 263 1.35 -3.82 -20.39
CA GLU A 263 1.90 -4.88 -19.54
C GLU A 263 1.00 -5.08 -18.30
N VAL A 264 1.14 -6.21 -17.64
CA VAL A 264 0.52 -6.48 -16.34
C VAL A 264 1.54 -7.08 -15.40
N ILE A 265 1.56 -6.61 -14.14
CA ILE A 265 2.47 -7.17 -13.13
C ILE A 265 2.06 -8.59 -12.78
N LEU A 266 3.02 -9.41 -12.40
CA LEU A 266 2.82 -10.80 -11.97
C LEU A 266 3.08 -10.94 -10.46
N PRO A 267 2.25 -11.74 -9.74
CA PRO A 267 2.51 -12.12 -8.36
C PRO A 267 3.65 -13.13 -8.29
N ASP A 268 4.27 -13.25 -7.13
CA ASP A 268 5.12 -14.39 -6.83
C ASP A 268 4.30 -15.57 -6.22
N ALA A 269 4.98 -16.69 -5.94
CA ALA A 269 4.31 -17.88 -5.39
C ALA A 269 3.81 -17.68 -3.94
N GLN A 270 4.35 -16.71 -3.19
CA GLN A 270 3.88 -16.39 -1.83
C GLN A 270 2.61 -15.51 -1.93
N ASP A 271 2.59 -14.58 -2.87
CA ASP A 271 1.47 -13.69 -3.14
C ASP A 271 0.23 -14.47 -3.55
N GLU A 272 0.36 -15.47 -4.41
CA GLU A 272 -0.77 -16.34 -4.80
C GLU A 272 -1.46 -17.00 -3.58
N LYS A 273 -0.70 -17.38 -2.56
CA LYS A 273 -1.24 -17.95 -1.32
C LYS A 273 -1.93 -16.89 -0.46
N ARG A 274 -1.37 -15.66 -0.42
CA ARG A 274 -1.90 -14.53 0.36
C ARG A 274 -3.18 -14.00 -0.28
N MET A 275 -3.22 -13.82 -1.61
CA MET A 275 -4.39 -13.36 -2.37
C MET A 275 -5.63 -14.23 -2.11
N LYS A 276 -5.46 -15.56 -1.96
CA LYS A 276 -6.56 -16.48 -1.62
C LYS A 276 -7.13 -16.29 -0.22
N LYS A 277 -6.38 -15.68 0.70
CA LYS A 277 -6.77 -15.52 2.11
C LYS A 277 -7.27 -14.11 2.42
N ILE A 278 -6.79 -13.10 1.69
CA ILE A 278 -7.09 -11.69 1.93
C ILE A 278 -8.18 -11.27 0.97
N SER A 279 -9.33 -10.87 1.51
CA SER A 279 -10.45 -10.34 0.73
C SER A 279 -11.16 -9.25 1.51
N TYR A 280 -11.36 -8.12 0.89
CA TYR A 280 -12.07 -6.97 1.43
C TYR A 280 -13.55 -6.91 0.99
N SER A 281 -14.03 -7.88 0.19
CA SER A 281 -15.40 -7.88 -0.35
C SER A 281 -16.47 -7.75 0.73
N ARG A 282 -16.34 -8.50 1.84
CA ARG A 282 -17.28 -8.42 2.95
C ARG A 282 -17.27 -7.04 3.62
N TYR A 283 -16.10 -6.44 3.76
CA TYR A 283 -15.96 -5.09 4.30
C TYR A 283 -16.61 -4.05 3.38
N LEU A 284 -16.36 -4.12 2.08
CA LEU A 284 -16.91 -3.17 1.11
C LEU A 284 -18.44 -3.25 1.00
N LEU A 285 -19.02 -4.45 1.18
CA LEU A 285 -20.49 -4.65 1.21
C LEU A 285 -21.14 -4.21 2.52
N ASN A 286 -20.38 -4.04 3.60
CA ASN A 286 -20.88 -3.57 4.88
C ASN A 286 -20.90 -2.03 4.91
N SER A 287 -21.95 -1.41 5.43
CA SER A 287 -22.06 0.05 5.54
C SER A 287 -21.13 0.68 6.60
N LYS A 288 -20.64 -0.12 7.57
CA LYS A 288 -19.82 0.39 8.69
C LYS A 288 -18.38 0.62 8.26
N VAL A 289 -17.84 1.81 8.51
CA VAL A 289 -16.41 2.11 8.44
C VAL A 289 -15.72 1.50 9.66
N GLU A 290 -14.64 0.76 9.46
CA GLU A 290 -14.00 -0.05 10.50
C GLU A 290 -13.13 0.77 11.44
N PHE A 291 -12.37 1.71 10.89
CA PHE A 291 -11.46 2.56 11.66
C PHE A 291 -12.01 3.98 11.82
N PRO A 292 -11.59 4.70 12.87
CA PRO A 292 -12.11 6.03 13.15
C PRO A 292 -11.74 7.04 12.06
N ILE A 293 -12.63 8.02 11.88
CA ILE A 293 -12.46 9.18 11.02
C ILE A 293 -12.56 10.40 11.95
N GLY A 294 -11.49 11.18 12.05
CA GLY A 294 -11.44 12.37 12.90
C GLY A 294 -12.15 13.55 12.26
N ARG A 295 -11.99 13.70 10.93
CA ARG A 295 -12.59 14.78 10.15
C ARG A 295 -13.92 14.29 9.57
N LYS A 296 -15.02 14.78 10.11
CA LYS A 296 -16.35 14.58 9.51
C LYS A 296 -16.82 15.90 8.96
N ALA A 297 -17.17 15.93 7.67
CA ALA A 297 -17.85 17.06 7.09
C ALA A 297 -19.18 17.28 7.81
N THR A 298 -19.44 18.50 8.25
CA THR A 298 -20.80 18.90 8.57
C THR A 298 -21.60 18.96 7.28
N ALA A 299 -22.83 18.48 7.28
CA ALA A 299 -23.67 18.27 6.09
C ALA A 299 -23.82 19.49 5.15
N ASN A 300 -23.43 20.69 5.58
CA ASN A 300 -23.55 21.94 4.83
C ASN A 300 -22.26 22.40 4.12
N THR A 301 -21.13 21.68 4.25
CA THR A 301 -19.83 22.11 3.68
C THR A 301 -19.43 21.34 2.43
N LEU A 302 -20.29 20.44 1.97
CA LEU A 302 -20.00 19.56 0.86
C LEU A 302 -20.07 20.34 -0.46
N ILE A 303 -18.95 20.39 -1.17
CA ILE A 303 -18.94 20.64 -2.61
C ILE A 303 -19.84 19.58 -3.23
N ASN A 304 -21.01 20.03 -3.65
CA ASN A 304 -22.12 19.22 -4.12
C ASN A 304 -21.63 18.26 -5.21
N PRO A 305 -21.75 16.93 -5.03
CA PRO A 305 -21.67 16.06 -6.19
C PRO A 305 -22.78 16.52 -7.12
N SER A 306 -22.46 16.75 -8.36
CA SER A 306 -23.31 17.36 -9.40
C SER A 306 -24.50 16.47 -9.81
N SER A 307 -25.05 15.69 -8.90
CA SER A 307 -26.29 14.97 -9.14
C SER A 307 -27.46 15.78 -8.56
N ASP A 308 -28.14 16.51 -9.43
CA ASP A 308 -29.39 17.21 -9.14
C ASP A 308 -30.51 16.28 -8.59
N ASN A 309 -30.24 14.99 -8.40
CA ASN A 309 -31.20 13.94 -8.10
C ASN A 309 -30.89 13.05 -6.89
N MET A 310 -29.96 13.42 -5.98
CA MET A 310 -29.74 12.64 -4.74
C MET A 310 -30.44 13.30 -3.54
N PRO A 311 -31.65 12.86 -3.17
CA PRO A 311 -32.26 13.29 -1.93
C PRO A 311 -31.58 12.58 -0.75
N GLY A 312 -30.81 13.32 0.03
CA GLY A 312 -30.19 12.85 1.26
C GLY A 312 -28.65 12.82 1.25
N ALA A 313 -28.04 12.59 2.42
CA ALA A 313 -26.60 12.44 2.54
C ALA A 313 -26.12 11.17 1.83
N MET A 314 -25.04 11.26 1.03
CA MET A 314 -24.43 10.08 0.43
C MET A 314 -23.94 9.10 1.50
N PRO A 315 -24.14 7.78 1.31
CA PRO A 315 -23.55 6.78 2.18
C PRO A 315 -22.02 6.88 2.25
N ASP A 316 -21.45 6.70 3.43
CA ASP A 316 -20.00 6.78 3.65
C ASP A 316 -19.19 5.93 2.65
N LYS A 317 -19.65 4.72 2.36
CA LYS A 317 -18.98 3.80 1.42
C LYS A 317 -19.52 3.88 -0.01
N MET A 318 -20.08 5.00 -0.42
CA MET A 318 -20.43 5.23 -1.82
C MET A 318 -19.13 5.34 -2.65
N PRO A 319 -18.93 4.49 -3.67
CA PRO A 319 -17.80 4.65 -4.58
C PRO A 319 -17.94 5.92 -5.40
N VAL A 320 -16.91 6.75 -5.37
CA VAL A 320 -16.84 8.02 -6.10
C VAL A 320 -15.56 8.11 -6.92
N ILE A 321 -15.58 8.96 -7.91
CA ILE A 321 -14.41 9.36 -8.70
C ILE A 321 -14.31 10.87 -8.59
N ALA A 322 -13.24 11.36 -7.98
CA ALA A 322 -12.93 12.79 -8.00
C ALA A 322 -12.03 13.08 -9.21
N ILE A 323 -12.42 14.06 -10.00
CA ILE A 323 -11.75 14.47 -11.22
C ILE A 323 -11.28 15.90 -11.01
N THR A 324 -9.96 16.10 -10.97
CA THR A 324 -9.36 17.42 -10.77
C THR A 324 -8.64 17.86 -12.04
N ALA A 325 -8.98 19.01 -12.55
CA ALA A 325 -8.40 19.62 -13.73
C ALA A 325 -8.52 21.13 -13.66
N GLY A 326 -7.56 21.88 -14.21
CA GLY A 326 -7.59 23.35 -14.24
C GLY A 326 -7.78 24.03 -12.88
N GLY A 327 -7.38 23.36 -11.79
CA GLY A 327 -7.55 23.86 -10.41
C GLY A 327 -8.93 23.66 -9.80
N GLU A 328 -9.86 23.02 -10.52
CA GLU A 328 -11.19 22.68 -10.03
C GLU A 328 -11.32 21.16 -9.85
N THR A 329 -12.23 20.74 -8.97
CA THR A 329 -12.55 19.33 -8.74
C THR A 329 -14.04 19.11 -8.87
N ARG A 330 -14.38 18.06 -9.63
CA ARG A 330 -15.74 17.52 -9.70
C ARG A 330 -15.75 16.08 -9.16
N VAL A 331 -16.64 15.79 -8.25
CA VAL A 331 -16.86 14.44 -7.72
C VAL A 331 -18.12 13.86 -8.34
N VAL A 332 -18.01 12.67 -8.91
CA VAL A 332 -19.13 11.92 -9.48
C VAL A 332 -19.19 10.54 -8.81
N THR A 333 -20.39 9.98 -8.65
CA THR A 333 -20.48 8.59 -8.17
C THR A 333 -20.06 7.64 -9.31
N LEU A 334 -19.45 6.51 -8.94
CA LEU A 334 -19.09 5.48 -9.91
C LEU A 334 -20.33 5.00 -10.70
N ARG A 335 -21.49 4.95 -10.04
CA ARG A 335 -22.77 4.58 -10.67
C ARG A 335 -23.20 5.63 -11.71
N GLU A 336 -23.19 6.91 -11.37
CA GLU A 336 -23.51 7.98 -12.32
C GLU A 336 -22.59 7.93 -13.55
N ALA A 337 -21.28 7.78 -13.33
CA ALA A 337 -20.30 7.67 -14.39
C ALA A 337 -20.57 6.44 -15.28
N ALA A 338 -20.92 5.31 -14.67
CA ALA A 338 -21.26 4.09 -15.38
C ALA A 338 -22.54 4.24 -16.21
N ASP A 339 -23.60 4.81 -15.63
CA ASP A 339 -24.90 4.97 -16.30
C ASP A 339 -24.82 5.97 -17.47
N ARG A 340 -24.19 7.14 -17.25
CA ARG A 340 -24.07 8.19 -18.27
C ARG A 340 -23.13 7.86 -19.41
N GLY A 341 -22.06 7.11 -19.14
CA GLY A 341 -21.07 6.69 -20.15
C GLY A 341 -21.42 5.40 -20.88
N ALA A 342 -22.61 4.80 -20.63
CA ALA A 342 -22.91 3.43 -21.06
C ALA A 342 -23.26 3.27 -22.55
N ASP A 343 -23.93 4.24 -23.14
CA ASP A 343 -24.41 4.20 -24.53
C ASP A 343 -23.59 5.09 -25.48
N ALA A 344 -22.97 6.14 -24.92
CA ALA A 344 -22.05 7.03 -25.60
C ALA A 344 -21.08 7.66 -24.57
N PRO A 345 -19.89 8.15 -24.99
CA PRO A 345 -19.01 8.86 -24.09
C PRO A 345 -19.73 10.05 -23.43
N TRP A 346 -19.66 10.11 -22.10
CA TRP A 346 -20.19 11.26 -21.35
C TRP A 346 -19.16 12.36 -21.29
N ASN A 347 -19.48 13.50 -21.91
CA ASN A 347 -18.59 14.65 -21.99
C ASN A 347 -19.06 15.78 -21.10
N PHE A 348 -18.13 16.40 -20.37
CA PHE A 348 -18.35 17.59 -19.55
C PHE A 348 -17.02 18.33 -19.35
N VAL A 349 -17.05 19.47 -18.65
CA VAL A 349 -15.87 20.31 -18.42
C VAL A 349 -15.61 20.40 -16.91
N VAL A 350 -14.32 20.36 -16.53
CA VAL A 350 -13.84 20.63 -15.17
C VAL A 350 -12.66 21.59 -15.27
N GLY A 351 -12.75 22.76 -14.62
CA GLY A 351 -11.69 23.78 -14.66
C GLY A 351 -11.28 24.20 -16.07
N GLY A 352 -12.23 24.26 -17.01
CA GLY A 352 -11.94 24.58 -18.40
C GLY A 352 -11.41 23.41 -19.24
N VAL A 353 -11.14 22.24 -18.64
CA VAL A 353 -10.62 21.05 -19.32
C VAL A 353 -11.76 20.12 -19.72
N PRO A 354 -11.82 19.67 -20.99
CA PRO A 354 -12.87 18.75 -21.45
C PRO A 354 -12.58 17.34 -20.92
N ILE A 355 -13.55 16.77 -20.20
CA ILE A 355 -13.50 15.44 -19.63
C ILE A 355 -14.37 14.48 -20.45
N VAL A 356 -13.85 13.29 -20.68
CA VAL A 356 -14.54 12.18 -21.34
C VAL A 356 -14.61 10.99 -20.40
N VAL A 357 -15.82 10.50 -20.16
CA VAL A 357 -16.07 9.27 -19.42
C VAL A 357 -16.62 8.21 -20.36
N VAL A 358 -15.94 7.07 -20.41
CA VAL A 358 -16.34 5.90 -21.19
C VAL A 358 -16.65 4.75 -20.24
N SER A 359 -17.80 4.11 -20.40
CA SER A 359 -18.14 2.94 -19.60
C SER A 359 -18.44 1.71 -20.42
N GLN A 360 -18.29 0.55 -19.78
CA GLN A 360 -18.73 -0.75 -20.28
C GLN A 360 -19.77 -1.33 -19.34
N LYS A 361 -20.77 -2.04 -19.88
CA LYS A 361 -21.85 -2.66 -19.08
C LYS A 361 -21.48 -4.05 -18.57
N ASP A 362 -20.70 -4.82 -19.34
CA ASP A 362 -20.39 -6.21 -19.04
C ASP A 362 -18.91 -6.56 -19.32
N PRO A 363 -18.12 -6.73 -18.28
CA PRO A 363 -18.37 -6.33 -16.89
C PRO A 363 -18.42 -4.80 -16.73
N ALA A 364 -19.19 -4.32 -15.76
CA ALA A 364 -19.32 -2.88 -15.51
C ALA A 364 -17.95 -2.25 -15.21
N SER A 365 -17.62 -1.19 -15.92
CA SER A 365 -16.31 -0.53 -15.83
C SER A 365 -16.38 0.90 -16.35
N VAL A 366 -15.56 1.78 -15.75
CA VAL A 366 -15.49 3.19 -16.12
C VAL A 366 -14.03 3.57 -16.35
N LEU A 367 -13.78 4.32 -17.45
CA LEU A 367 -12.54 5.02 -17.73
C LEU A 367 -12.82 6.52 -17.82
N VAL A 368 -11.94 7.31 -17.25
CA VAL A 368 -11.99 8.76 -17.26
C VAL A 368 -10.72 9.29 -17.90
N GLY A 369 -10.89 10.19 -18.87
CA GLY A 369 -9.78 10.83 -19.56
C GLY A 369 -10.13 12.26 -19.97
N SER A 370 -9.21 12.93 -20.64
CA SER A 370 -9.47 14.20 -21.34
C SER A 370 -9.53 13.98 -22.83
N SER A 371 -10.36 14.75 -23.53
CA SER A 371 -10.42 14.74 -25.00
C SER A 371 -9.28 15.56 -25.64
N ASP A 372 -8.54 16.30 -24.86
CA ASP A 372 -7.29 16.95 -25.25
C ASP A 372 -6.10 16.34 -24.51
N THR A 373 -4.93 16.89 -24.67
CA THR A 373 -3.69 16.41 -24.02
C THR A 373 -3.50 16.91 -22.60
N THR A 374 -4.46 17.65 -22.04
CA THR A 374 -4.33 18.23 -20.70
C THR A 374 -4.35 17.12 -19.64
N PRO A 375 -3.33 17.03 -18.77
CA PRO A 375 -3.32 16.05 -17.70
C PRO A 375 -4.44 16.30 -16.70
N ILE A 376 -5.13 15.25 -16.30
CA ILE A 376 -6.17 15.28 -15.27
C ILE A 376 -5.80 14.36 -14.12
N GLN A 377 -6.16 14.73 -12.91
CA GLN A 377 -6.05 13.85 -11.75
C GLN A 377 -7.37 13.11 -11.56
N VAL A 378 -7.30 11.79 -11.53
CA VAL A 378 -8.45 10.91 -11.29
C VAL A 378 -8.18 10.18 -9.98
N THR A 379 -9.06 10.36 -9.00
CA THR A 379 -8.94 9.77 -7.68
C THR A 379 -10.20 8.95 -7.37
N PRO A 380 -10.18 7.64 -7.67
CA PRO A 380 -11.23 6.73 -7.24
C PRO A 380 -11.09 6.48 -5.73
N CYS A 381 -12.19 6.54 -4.98
CA CYS A 381 -12.21 6.25 -3.55
C CYS A 381 -13.65 6.07 -3.02
N LEU A 382 -13.79 5.71 -1.75
CA LEU A 382 -15.06 5.78 -1.04
C LEU A 382 -15.33 7.21 -0.56
N TRP A 383 -16.61 7.59 -0.52
CA TRP A 383 -17.04 8.95 -0.20
C TRP A 383 -16.53 9.47 1.15
N PHE A 384 -16.52 8.64 2.20
CA PHE A 384 -16.08 9.05 3.53
C PHE A 384 -14.61 9.53 3.53
N VAL A 385 -13.73 8.87 2.79
CA VAL A 385 -12.32 9.26 2.74
C VAL A 385 -12.12 10.53 1.93
N TRP A 386 -12.87 10.67 0.82
CA TRP A 386 -12.84 11.94 0.09
C TRP A 386 -13.21 13.12 0.98
N GLN A 387 -14.31 12.99 1.73
CA GLN A 387 -14.74 14.01 2.69
C GLN A 387 -13.68 14.31 3.75
N ALA A 388 -13.08 13.28 4.36
CA ALA A 388 -12.10 13.45 5.42
C ALA A 388 -10.88 14.27 4.98
N PHE A 389 -10.46 14.16 3.73
CA PHE A 389 -9.26 14.84 3.22
C PHE A 389 -9.51 16.15 2.48
N HIS A 390 -10.74 16.42 2.03
CA HIS A 390 -11.07 17.58 1.18
C HIS A 390 -12.10 18.52 1.80
N THR A 391 -12.58 18.24 3.01
CA THR A 391 -13.41 19.18 3.75
C THR A 391 -12.52 20.26 4.39
N PRO A 392 -12.80 21.56 4.20
CA PRO A 392 -12.08 22.61 4.89
C PRO A 392 -12.15 22.39 6.41
N THR A 393 -11.02 22.35 7.09
CA THR A 393 -10.98 22.42 8.55
C THR A 393 -11.48 23.80 8.96
N ALA A 394 -12.45 23.87 9.89
CA ALA A 394 -12.80 25.14 10.50
C ALA A 394 -11.53 25.77 11.09
N PRO A 395 -11.28 27.07 10.88
CA PRO A 395 -10.17 27.75 11.52
C PRO A 395 -10.31 27.61 13.04
N HIS A 396 -9.27 27.14 13.70
CA HIS A 396 -9.16 27.07 15.17
C HIS A 396 -9.05 28.44 15.76
#